data_b0d1201b52341b7f04114b72a96cdd2c
#
_entry.id   b0d1201b52341b7f04114b72a96cdd2c
#
_cell.length_a   1.000
_cell.length_b   1.000
_cell.length_c   1.000
_cell.angle_alpha   90.00
_cell.angle_beta   90.00
_cell.angle_gamma   90.00
#
_symmetry.space_group_name_H-M   'P 1'
#
loop_
_entity.id
_entity.type
_entity.pdbx_description
1 polymer ?
#
loop_
_entity_poly.entity_id
_entity_poly.type
_entity_poly.pdbx_seq_one_letter_code
_entity_poly.pdbx_strand_id
1 'polypeptide(L)'
;MAFFARSLGVLLRLLLRLGWCGAVLLGAANLGVLWVGGRGVVAEMSFLPKDAKALVLGTSPRSARGGGPSPFFEGRMDAAARLYHSGHASHLFLSGDNQTVEYNEPAAMREALRQRGVPDSALTLDPAGFRTLESILRARAVFNLQRPIIVTDDFHLPRALFLCASTGLDAVGYASVPVPWRQSYRARGRECLSRVLALKEAFLRAAATPPPAPAG
;
A
#
# COMPACT_ATOMS: atom_id res chain seq x y z
N MET A 1 52.93 -14.56 -2.39
CA MET A 1 52.21 -13.36 -1.95
C MET A 1 51.54 -12.58 -3.08
N ALA A 2 52.17 -12.31 -4.23
CA ALA A 2 51.58 -11.55 -5.34
C ALA A 2 50.34 -12.21 -6.00
N PHE A 3 50.24 -13.52 -6.06
CA PHE A 3 49.08 -14.23 -6.62
C PHE A 3 47.83 -14.08 -5.75
N PHE A 4 47.95 -14.17 -4.42
CA PHE A 4 46.86 -13.96 -3.47
C PHE A 4 46.32 -12.53 -3.52
N ALA A 5 47.16 -11.52 -3.66
CA ALA A 5 46.77 -10.13 -3.75
C ALA A 5 46.00 -9.84 -5.05
N ARG A 6 46.38 -10.45 -6.18
CA ARG A 6 45.67 -10.35 -7.45
C ARG A 6 44.27 -11.00 -7.38
N SER A 7 44.17 -12.19 -6.82
CA SER A 7 42.91 -12.92 -6.67
C SER A 7 41.94 -12.16 -5.76
N LEU A 8 42.42 -11.59 -4.66
CA LEU A 8 41.61 -10.76 -3.76
C LEU A 8 41.07 -9.48 -4.46
N GLY A 9 41.93 -8.83 -5.27
CA GLY A 9 41.55 -7.66 -6.04
C GLY A 9 40.47 -7.95 -7.10
N VAL A 10 40.52 -9.13 -7.75
CA VAL A 10 39.52 -9.57 -8.72
C VAL A 10 38.20 -9.85 -7.99
N LEU A 11 38.22 -10.57 -6.87
CA LEU A 11 37.03 -10.86 -6.08
C LEU A 11 36.36 -9.58 -5.58
N LEU A 12 37.10 -8.62 -5.06
CA LEU A 12 36.57 -7.34 -4.59
C LEU A 12 35.88 -6.56 -5.73
N ARG A 13 36.51 -6.50 -6.92
CA ARG A 13 35.91 -5.86 -8.09
C ARG A 13 34.63 -6.53 -8.53
N LEU A 14 34.57 -7.87 -8.49
CA LEU A 14 33.35 -8.63 -8.79
C LEU A 14 32.23 -8.31 -7.80
N LEU A 15 32.53 -8.33 -6.50
CA LEU A 15 31.56 -8.00 -5.45
C LEU A 15 31.04 -6.57 -5.58
N LEU A 16 31.92 -5.61 -5.88
CA LEU A 16 31.51 -4.22 -6.13
C LEU A 16 30.60 -4.09 -7.35
N ARG A 17 30.91 -4.81 -8.45
CA ARG A 17 30.08 -4.82 -9.66
C ARG A 17 28.70 -5.45 -9.39
N LEU A 18 28.67 -6.58 -8.68
CA LEU A 18 27.39 -7.22 -8.29
C LEU A 18 26.57 -6.33 -7.36
N GLY A 19 27.22 -5.68 -6.38
CA GLY A 19 26.56 -4.71 -5.51
C GLY A 19 25.98 -3.52 -6.27
N TRP A 20 26.74 -2.98 -7.22
CA TRP A 20 26.29 -1.91 -8.10
C TRP A 20 25.10 -2.32 -8.98
N CYS A 21 25.18 -3.49 -9.64
CA CYS A 21 24.06 -4.02 -10.42
C CYS A 21 22.82 -4.22 -9.57
N GLY A 22 22.96 -4.77 -8.35
CA GLY A 22 21.86 -4.91 -7.40
C GLY A 22 21.22 -3.57 -7.02
N ALA A 23 22.03 -2.56 -6.75
CA ALA A 23 21.55 -1.20 -6.43
C ALA A 23 20.80 -0.56 -7.61
N VAL A 24 21.31 -0.71 -8.83
CA VAL A 24 20.64 -0.22 -10.05
C VAL A 24 19.30 -0.91 -10.26
N LEU A 25 19.24 -2.25 -10.12
CA LEU A 25 18.00 -3.01 -10.25
C LEU A 25 16.98 -2.62 -9.18
N LEU A 26 17.42 -2.46 -7.93
CA LEU A 26 16.57 -1.99 -6.83
C LEU A 26 16.03 -0.58 -7.13
N GLY A 27 16.87 0.31 -7.61
CA GLY A 27 16.48 1.67 -8.02
C GLY A 27 15.47 1.65 -9.16
N ALA A 28 15.72 0.91 -10.23
CA ALA A 28 14.83 0.78 -11.37
C ALA A 28 13.46 0.20 -10.99
N ALA A 29 13.43 -0.84 -10.16
CA ALA A 29 12.20 -1.44 -9.66
C ALA A 29 11.37 -0.43 -8.85
N ASN A 30 12.02 0.32 -7.95
CA ASN A 30 11.36 1.36 -7.17
C ASN A 30 10.80 2.48 -8.06
N LEU A 31 11.59 2.97 -9.01
CA LEU A 31 11.15 4.01 -9.96
C LEU A 31 9.97 3.54 -10.80
N GLY A 32 9.98 2.30 -11.29
CA GLY A 32 8.87 1.72 -12.04
C GLY A 32 7.56 1.70 -11.25
N VAL A 33 7.60 1.21 -10.00
CA VAL A 33 6.41 1.18 -9.11
C VAL A 33 5.93 2.59 -8.78
N LEU A 34 6.85 3.52 -8.48
CA LEU A 34 6.52 4.91 -8.20
C LEU A 34 5.93 5.62 -9.42
N TRP A 35 6.44 5.36 -10.63
CA TRP A 35 5.95 5.96 -11.85
C TRP A 35 4.54 5.48 -12.23
N VAL A 36 4.31 4.16 -12.18
CA VAL A 36 2.99 3.59 -12.49
C VAL A 36 1.97 3.98 -11.42
N GLY A 37 2.28 3.74 -10.14
CA GLY A 37 1.35 4.01 -9.04
C GLY A 37 1.17 5.49 -8.74
N GLY A 38 2.18 6.31 -9.00
CA GLY A 38 2.12 7.75 -8.78
C GLY A 38 1.07 8.47 -9.65
N ARG A 39 0.71 7.90 -10.80
CA ARG A 39 -0.31 8.47 -11.71
C ARG A 39 -1.71 8.51 -11.12
N GLY A 40 -2.01 7.60 -10.20
CA GLY A 40 -3.32 7.56 -9.54
C GLY A 40 -3.38 8.34 -8.22
N VAL A 41 -2.27 8.95 -7.79
CA VAL A 41 -2.24 9.74 -6.55
C VAL A 41 -2.89 11.09 -6.79
N VAL A 42 -3.91 11.39 -5.99
CA VAL A 42 -4.61 12.68 -6.03
C VAL A 42 -4.16 13.51 -4.83
N ALA A 43 -3.51 14.64 -5.10
CA ALA A 43 -2.95 15.51 -4.07
C ALA A 43 -4.03 16.33 -3.34
N GLU A 44 -5.02 16.82 -4.09
CA GLU A 44 -6.11 17.65 -3.56
C GLU A 44 -7.43 16.89 -3.57
N MET A 45 -8.15 16.95 -2.47
CA MET A 45 -9.43 16.27 -2.32
C MET A 45 -10.47 16.72 -3.36
N SER A 46 -10.41 17.96 -3.81
CA SER A 46 -11.31 18.52 -4.83
C SER A 46 -11.33 17.77 -6.16
N PHE A 47 -10.22 17.07 -6.49
CA PHE A 47 -10.10 16.26 -7.71
C PHE A 47 -10.55 14.80 -7.53
N LEU A 48 -10.91 14.41 -6.32
CA LEU A 48 -11.44 13.07 -6.09
C LEU A 48 -12.89 12.96 -6.59
N PRO A 49 -13.32 11.76 -7.02
CA PRO A 49 -14.71 11.51 -7.34
C PRO A 49 -15.60 11.75 -6.11
N LYS A 50 -16.84 12.15 -6.35
CA LYS A 50 -17.88 12.22 -5.33
C LYS A 50 -18.62 10.90 -5.22
N ASP A 51 -19.18 10.62 -4.06
CA ASP A 51 -20.01 9.44 -3.77
C ASP A 51 -19.32 8.10 -4.10
N ALA A 52 -17.99 8.08 -4.05
CA ALA A 52 -17.20 6.88 -4.32
C ALA A 52 -17.19 5.95 -3.10
N LYS A 53 -16.74 4.72 -3.32
CA LYS A 53 -16.39 3.79 -2.25
C LYS A 53 -14.90 3.93 -1.94
N ALA A 54 -14.52 3.93 -0.66
CA ALA A 54 -13.10 4.00 -0.28
C ALA A 54 -12.64 2.69 0.34
N LEU A 55 -11.46 2.21 -0.06
CA LEU A 55 -10.74 1.11 0.57
C LEU A 55 -9.67 1.69 1.49
N VAL A 56 -9.87 1.56 2.78
CA VAL A 56 -8.93 1.99 3.80
C VAL A 56 -8.04 0.82 4.19
N LEU A 57 -6.75 0.90 3.85
CA LEU A 57 -5.80 -0.17 4.16
C LEU A 57 -5.41 -0.13 5.64
N GLY A 58 -5.36 -1.30 6.28
CA GLY A 58 -5.04 -1.47 7.68
C GLY A 58 -3.60 -1.12 8.05
N THR A 59 -3.39 -0.81 9.29
CA THR A 59 -2.09 -0.64 9.95
C THR A 59 -2.28 -0.76 11.45
N SER A 60 -1.23 -1.13 12.16
CA SER A 60 -1.29 -1.29 13.62
C SER A 60 -1.84 -0.03 14.32
N PRO A 61 -2.86 -0.17 15.16
CA PRO A 61 -3.40 0.94 15.94
C PRO A 61 -2.44 1.43 17.02
N ARG A 62 -1.45 0.61 17.41
CA ARG A 62 -0.44 0.95 18.42
C ARG A 62 0.93 1.13 17.79
N SER A 63 1.66 2.10 18.29
CA SER A 63 3.05 2.33 17.90
C SER A 63 3.94 1.21 18.46
N ALA A 64 4.82 0.67 17.63
CA ALA A 64 5.86 -0.27 18.07
C ALA A 64 6.86 0.34 19.06
N ARG A 65 6.87 1.68 19.20
CA ARG A 65 7.72 2.44 20.10
C ARG A 65 6.84 3.12 21.15
N GLY A 66 6.89 2.64 22.39
CA GLY A 66 6.25 3.30 23.51
C GLY A 66 4.76 3.02 23.75
N GLY A 67 4.13 2.12 22.98
CA GLY A 67 2.78 1.61 23.29
C GLY A 67 1.61 2.60 23.12
N GLY A 68 1.88 3.84 22.71
CA GLY A 68 0.85 4.84 22.43
C GLY A 68 0.18 4.65 21.05
N PRO A 69 -0.77 5.54 20.69
CA PRO A 69 -1.42 5.50 19.37
C PRO A 69 -0.42 5.59 18.22
N SER A 70 -0.66 4.84 17.16
CA SER A 70 0.16 4.89 15.96
C SER A 70 -0.17 6.13 15.13
N PRO A 71 0.80 7.02 14.81
CA PRO A 71 0.54 8.19 13.98
C PRO A 71 0.10 7.81 12.56
N PHE A 72 0.49 6.63 12.07
CA PHE A 72 0.02 6.09 10.79
C PHE A 72 -1.46 5.72 10.84
N PHE A 73 -1.87 5.07 11.94
CA PHE A 73 -3.26 4.69 12.14
C PHE A 73 -4.15 5.94 12.27
N GLU A 74 -3.81 6.85 13.17
CA GLU A 74 -4.58 8.08 13.38
C GLU A 74 -4.69 8.90 12.09
N GLY A 75 -3.57 9.09 11.36
CA GLY A 75 -3.57 9.83 10.10
C GLY A 75 -4.47 9.20 9.03
N ARG A 76 -4.53 7.85 8.94
CA ARG A 76 -5.44 7.17 8.00
C ARG A 76 -6.91 7.31 8.42
N MET A 77 -7.20 7.19 9.70
CA MET A 77 -8.57 7.36 10.21
C MET A 77 -9.06 8.78 9.98
N ASP A 78 -8.20 9.78 10.20
CA ASP A 78 -8.50 11.18 9.89
C ASP A 78 -8.74 11.41 8.39
N ALA A 79 -7.92 10.81 7.52
CA ALA A 79 -8.09 10.93 6.08
C ALA A 79 -9.40 10.27 5.60
N ALA A 80 -9.72 9.07 6.11
CA ALA A 80 -10.94 8.36 5.78
C ALA A 80 -12.19 9.10 6.26
N ALA A 81 -12.18 9.62 7.49
CA ALA A 81 -13.29 10.42 8.04
C ALA A 81 -13.51 11.71 7.23
N ARG A 82 -12.42 12.41 6.84
CA ARG A 82 -12.53 13.61 5.98
C ARG A 82 -13.17 13.28 4.62
N LEU A 83 -12.80 12.16 3.99
CA LEU A 83 -13.41 11.73 2.72
C LEU A 83 -14.91 11.49 2.87
N TYR A 84 -15.32 10.87 3.96
CA TYR A 84 -16.74 10.63 4.25
C TYR A 84 -17.48 11.94 4.47
N HIS A 85 -17.03 12.79 5.38
CA HIS A 85 -17.72 14.04 5.72
C HIS A 85 -17.76 15.07 4.58
N SER A 86 -16.80 15.02 3.67
CA SER A 86 -16.77 15.87 2.47
C SER A 86 -17.61 15.34 1.30
N GLY A 87 -18.25 14.15 1.46
CA GLY A 87 -19.07 13.51 0.43
C GLY A 87 -18.26 12.93 -0.74
N HIS A 88 -16.94 12.76 -0.59
CA HIS A 88 -16.12 12.05 -1.59
C HIS A 88 -16.25 10.54 -1.45
N ALA A 89 -16.43 10.04 -0.22
CA ALA A 89 -16.70 8.63 0.00
C ALA A 89 -18.06 8.45 0.70
N SER A 90 -18.96 7.67 0.10
CA SER A 90 -20.25 7.29 0.70
C SER A 90 -20.15 6.05 1.57
N HIS A 91 -19.12 5.23 1.36
CA HIS A 91 -18.89 3.99 2.12
C HIS A 91 -17.40 3.67 2.24
N LEU A 92 -16.98 3.20 3.42
CA LEU A 92 -15.61 2.87 3.75
C LEU A 92 -15.45 1.36 3.99
N PHE A 93 -14.57 0.71 3.22
CA PHE A 93 -14.19 -0.69 3.40
C PHE A 93 -12.87 -0.73 4.18
N LEU A 94 -12.90 -1.32 5.36
CA LEU A 94 -11.81 -1.34 6.32
C LEU A 94 -11.09 -2.69 6.21
N SER A 95 -10.02 -2.73 5.44
CA SER A 95 -9.31 -3.98 5.14
C SER A 95 -8.00 -4.04 5.89
N GLY A 96 -7.83 -5.06 6.75
CA GLY A 96 -6.67 -5.22 7.60
C GLY A 96 -6.53 -6.62 8.17
N ASP A 97 -5.52 -6.79 9.01
CA ASP A 97 -5.16 -8.05 9.65
C ASP A 97 -6.05 -8.35 10.87
N ASN A 98 -6.49 -9.61 10.95
CA ASN A 98 -7.26 -10.16 12.07
C ASN A 98 -6.78 -11.59 12.40
N GLN A 99 -5.46 -11.80 12.49
CA GLN A 99 -4.90 -13.13 12.74
C GLN A 99 -5.07 -13.60 14.18
N THR A 100 -5.27 -12.71 15.14
CA THR A 100 -5.51 -13.05 16.54
C THR A 100 -6.71 -12.30 17.12
N VAL A 101 -7.35 -12.87 18.13
CA VAL A 101 -8.50 -12.26 18.83
C VAL A 101 -8.12 -10.88 19.42
N GLU A 102 -6.86 -10.72 19.82
CA GLU A 102 -6.33 -9.51 20.47
C GLU A 102 -5.85 -8.47 19.45
N TYR A 103 -5.66 -8.87 18.18
CA TYR A 103 -5.18 -8.01 17.12
C TYR A 103 -6.14 -8.03 15.94
N ASN A 104 -7.08 -7.09 15.94
CA ASN A 104 -8.10 -6.91 14.91
C ASN A 104 -8.06 -5.47 14.38
N GLU A 105 -7.31 -5.26 13.31
CA GLU A 105 -7.18 -3.93 12.70
C GLU A 105 -8.53 -3.37 12.21
N PRO A 106 -9.36 -4.11 11.45
CA PRO A 106 -10.66 -3.61 11.00
C PRO A 106 -11.59 -3.17 12.14
N ALA A 107 -11.62 -3.91 13.24
CA ALA A 107 -12.43 -3.53 14.41
C ALA A 107 -11.92 -2.25 15.06
N ALA A 108 -10.60 -2.10 15.20
CA ALA A 108 -10.00 -0.87 15.72
C ALA A 108 -10.27 0.33 14.80
N MET A 109 -10.18 0.14 13.47
CA MET A 109 -10.49 1.15 12.47
C MET A 109 -11.96 1.59 12.55
N ARG A 110 -12.90 0.65 12.68
CA ARG A 110 -14.33 0.92 12.86
C ARG A 110 -14.57 1.80 14.08
N GLU A 111 -14.01 1.42 15.22
CA GLU A 111 -14.20 2.18 16.46
C GLU A 111 -13.62 3.59 16.35
N ALA A 112 -12.42 3.73 15.78
CA ALA A 112 -11.78 5.04 15.55
C ALA A 112 -12.57 5.93 14.59
N LEU A 113 -13.21 5.37 13.56
CA LEU A 113 -14.06 6.12 12.61
C LEU A 113 -15.39 6.51 13.22
N ARG A 114 -15.99 5.65 14.05
CA ARG A 114 -17.20 6.00 14.82
C ARG A 114 -16.93 7.17 15.77
N GLN A 115 -15.81 7.18 16.45
CA GLN A 115 -15.38 8.31 17.29
C GLN A 115 -15.19 9.62 16.50
N ARG A 116 -14.94 9.51 15.18
CA ARG A 116 -14.86 10.62 14.24
C ARG A 116 -16.20 10.97 13.55
N GLY A 117 -17.30 10.41 14.05
CA GLY A 117 -18.66 10.71 13.56
C GLY A 117 -19.05 10.00 12.25
N VAL A 118 -18.30 8.98 11.81
CA VAL A 118 -18.72 8.15 10.67
C VAL A 118 -19.73 7.11 11.17
N PRO A 119 -20.93 7.03 10.60
CA PRO A 119 -21.95 6.10 11.07
C PRO A 119 -21.57 4.66 10.70
N ASP A 120 -21.97 3.72 11.54
CA ASP A 120 -21.67 2.31 11.36
C ASP A 120 -22.21 1.72 10.06
N SER A 121 -23.34 2.25 9.59
CA SER A 121 -23.95 1.88 8.31
C SER A 121 -23.11 2.21 7.08
N ALA A 122 -22.11 3.11 7.22
CA ALA A 122 -21.17 3.46 6.16
C ALA A 122 -19.85 2.68 6.24
N LEU A 123 -19.75 1.67 7.12
CA LEU A 123 -18.53 0.91 7.35
C LEU A 123 -18.73 -0.58 7.04
N THR A 124 -17.82 -1.15 6.26
CA THR A 124 -17.72 -2.61 6.04
C THR A 124 -16.35 -3.09 6.46
N LEU A 125 -16.30 -4.13 7.31
CA LEU A 125 -15.06 -4.73 7.76
C LEU A 125 -14.61 -5.82 6.80
N ASP A 126 -13.32 -5.80 6.47
CA ASP A 126 -12.64 -6.87 5.75
C ASP A 126 -11.49 -7.44 6.61
N PRO A 127 -11.75 -8.49 7.40
CA PRO A 127 -10.78 -9.06 8.33
C PRO A 127 -9.75 -9.99 7.65
N ALA A 128 -9.78 -10.14 6.33
CA ALA A 128 -8.90 -11.00 5.57
C ALA A 128 -7.93 -10.23 4.66
N GLY A 129 -7.69 -8.98 4.95
CA GLY A 129 -6.72 -8.13 4.25
C GLY A 129 -5.33 -8.21 4.86
N PHE A 130 -4.74 -9.41 4.97
CA PHE A 130 -3.44 -9.64 5.59
C PHE A 130 -2.27 -8.98 4.86
N ARG A 131 -2.43 -8.77 3.55
CA ARG A 131 -1.44 -8.15 2.67
C ARG A 131 -2.14 -7.17 1.72
N THR A 132 -1.42 -6.14 1.30
CA THR A 132 -1.96 -5.11 0.38
C THR A 132 -2.56 -5.71 -0.90
N LEU A 133 -1.89 -6.70 -1.48
CA LEU A 133 -2.42 -7.40 -2.67
C LEU A 133 -3.74 -8.13 -2.38
N GLU A 134 -3.85 -8.77 -1.24
CA GLU A 134 -5.08 -9.48 -0.83
C GLU A 134 -6.23 -8.51 -0.62
N SER A 135 -6.00 -7.40 0.08
CA SER A 135 -6.99 -6.31 0.24
C SER A 135 -7.52 -5.82 -1.12
N ILE A 136 -6.62 -5.61 -2.09
CA ILE A 136 -6.98 -5.14 -3.44
C ILE A 136 -7.78 -6.21 -4.20
N LEU A 137 -7.35 -7.47 -4.15
CA LEU A 137 -8.06 -8.57 -4.80
C LEU A 137 -9.46 -8.76 -4.23
N ARG A 138 -9.59 -8.68 -2.91
CA ARG A 138 -10.87 -8.78 -2.21
C ARG A 138 -11.77 -7.58 -2.48
N ALA A 139 -11.20 -6.37 -2.56
CA ALA A 139 -11.93 -5.18 -2.96
C ALA A 139 -12.66 -5.38 -4.30
N ARG A 140 -11.99 -6.02 -5.27
CA ARG A 140 -12.57 -6.32 -6.58
C ARG A 140 -13.49 -7.54 -6.55
N ALA A 141 -13.01 -8.67 -6.02
CA ALA A 141 -13.69 -9.97 -6.19
C ALA A 141 -14.82 -10.20 -5.16
N VAL A 142 -14.68 -9.68 -3.94
CA VAL A 142 -15.63 -9.90 -2.85
C VAL A 142 -16.60 -8.71 -2.71
N PHE A 143 -16.04 -7.48 -2.76
CA PHE A 143 -16.82 -6.27 -2.53
C PHE A 143 -17.25 -5.57 -3.81
N ASN A 144 -16.84 -6.09 -4.98
CA ASN A 144 -17.18 -5.56 -6.31
C ASN A 144 -16.94 -4.05 -6.44
N LEU A 145 -15.82 -3.56 -5.88
CA LEU A 145 -15.45 -2.17 -6.03
C LEU A 145 -14.91 -1.91 -7.44
N GLN A 146 -15.52 -0.95 -8.16
CA GLN A 146 -15.16 -0.66 -9.55
C GLN A 146 -14.01 0.35 -9.63
N ARG A 147 -14.15 1.48 -8.98
CA ARG A 147 -13.16 2.57 -8.96
C ARG A 147 -13.04 3.16 -7.55
N PRO A 148 -12.45 2.41 -6.60
CA PRO A 148 -12.36 2.88 -5.22
C PRO A 148 -11.31 3.99 -5.05
N ILE A 149 -11.51 4.79 -3.99
CA ILE A 149 -10.47 5.64 -3.44
C ILE A 149 -9.64 4.80 -2.46
N ILE A 150 -8.35 4.59 -2.74
CA ILE A 150 -7.44 3.90 -1.84
C ILE A 150 -6.91 4.88 -0.81
N VAL A 151 -7.08 4.57 0.48
CA VAL A 151 -6.62 5.41 1.59
C VAL A 151 -5.49 4.71 2.34
N THR A 152 -4.32 5.33 2.36
CA THR A 152 -3.14 4.85 3.09
C THR A 152 -2.09 5.96 3.23
N ASP A 153 -0.89 5.64 3.76
CA ASP A 153 0.19 6.62 3.93
C ASP A 153 0.81 7.04 2.59
N ASP A 154 1.38 8.24 2.56
CA ASP A 154 1.98 8.86 1.38
C ASP A 154 3.02 7.97 0.68
N PHE A 155 3.92 7.34 1.44
CA PHE A 155 4.98 6.48 0.90
C PHE A 155 4.48 5.10 0.46
N HIS A 156 3.36 4.64 1.01
CA HIS A 156 2.73 3.35 0.70
C HIS A 156 1.77 3.43 -0.51
N LEU A 157 1.14 4.58 -0.70
CA LEU A 157 0.09 4.78 -1.70
C LEU A 157 0.51 4.43 -3.14
N PRO A 158 1.72 4.82 -3.63
CA PRO A 158 2.12 4.42 -4.98
C PRO A 158 2.22 2.90 -5.17
N ARG A 159 2.66 2.13 -4.15
CA ARG A 159 2.68 0.67 -4.23
C ARG A 159 1.28 0.07 -4.24
N ALA A 160 0.37 0.58 -3.44
CA ALA A 160 -1.01 0.12 -3.44
C ALA A 160 -1.67 0.36 -4.81
N LEU A 161 -1.50 1.54 -5.40
CA LEU A 161 -2.03 1.86 -6.73
C LEU A 161 -1.36 1.07 -7.86
N PHE A 162 -0.05 0.80 -7.76
CA PHE A 162 0.64 -0.12 -8.68
C PHE A 162 0.00 -1.52 -8.64
N LEU A 163 -0.29 -2.04 -7.45
CA LEU A 163 -0.97 -3.33 -7.30
C LEU A 163 -2.42 -3.28 -7.82
N CYS A 164 -3.15 -2.18 -7.63
CA CYS A 164 -4.46 -1.98 -8.27
C CYS A 164 -4.34 -2.10 -9.79
N ALA A 165 -3.45 -1.35 -10.42
CA ALA A 165 -3.22 -1.39 -11.85
C ALA A 165 -2.83 -2.80 -12.35
N SER A 166 -1.94 -3.49 -11.63
CA SER A 166 -1.49 -4.85 -11.99
C SER A 166 -2.57 -5.92 -11.86
N THR A 167 -3.62 -5.66 -11.09
CA THR A 167 -4.78 -6.56 -10.92
C THR A 167 -5.99 -6.13 -11.75
N GLY A 168 -5.88 -5.07 -12.54
CA GLY A 168 -6.96 -4.52 -13.36
C GLY A 168 -8.06 -3.83 -12.53
N LEU A 169 -7.75 -3.34 -11.33
CA LEU A 169 -8.61 -2.50 -10.55
C LEU A 169 -8.27 -1.03 -10.85
N ASP A 170 -9.15 -0.33 -11.55
CA ASP A 170 -9.04 1.13 -11.70
C ASP A 170 -9.27 1.80 -10.34
N ALA A 171 -8.32 2.58 -9.87
CA ALA A 171 -8.39 3.18 -8.55
C ALA A 171 -7.66 4.54 -8.54
N VAL A 172 -8.13 5.42 -7.68
CA VAL A 172 -7.43 6.65 -7.32
C VAL A 172 -6.99 6.58 -5.87
N GLY A 173 -5.98 7.36 -5.49
CA GLY A 173 -5.42 7.28 -4.16
C GLY A 173 -5.43 8.62 -3.44
N TYR A 174 -5.76 8.56 -2.16
CA TYR A 174 -5.71 9.68 -1.25
C TYR A 174 -4.81 9.36 -0.05
N ALA A 175 -3.76 10.15 0.10
CA ALA A 175 -2.78 9.94 1.17
C ALA A 175 -3.27 10.53 2.51
N SER A 176 -2.97 9.83 3.61
CA SER A 176 -2.99 10.45 4.94
C SER A 176 -1.93 11.56 5.05
N VAL A 177 -2.08 12.43 6.03
CA VAL A 177 -1.06 13.44 6.33
C VAL A 177 0.28 12.74 6.59
N PRO A 178 1.37 13.19 5.94
CA PRO A 178 2.67 12.54 6.08
C PRO A 178 3.17 12.52 7.53
N VAL A 179 3.56 11.35 8.00
CA VAL A 179 4.20 11.19 9.31
C VAL A 179 5.65 11.70 9.22
N PRO A 180 6.12 12.52 10.17
CA PRO A 180 7.46 13.09 10.16
C PRO A 180 8.55 12.03 9.96
N TRP A 181 9.61 12.38 9.21
CA TRP A 181 10.69 11.47 8.84
C TRP A 181 11.29 10.71 10.02
N ARG A 182 11.51 11.39 11.15
CA ARG A 182 12.07 10.77 12.37
C ARG A 182 11.24 9.61 12.91
N GLN A 183 9.94 9.57 12.62
CA GLN A 183 9.02 8.51 13.04
C GLN A 183 8.77 7.50 11.93
N SER A 184 8.97 7.85 10.66
CA SER A 184 8.60 7.05 9.49
C SER A 184 9.78 6.41 8.73
N TYR A 185 11.05 6.76 9.02
CA TYR A 185 12.20 6.33 8.20
C TYR A 185 12.33 4.79 8.06
N ARG A 186 12.01 4.03 9.12
CA ARG A 186 12.04 2.55 9.04
C ARG A 186 10.93 2.01 8.14
N ALA A 187 9.73 2.58 8.23
CA ALA A 187 8.61 2.20 7.37
C ALA A 187 8.92 2.53 5.91
N ARG A 188 9.46 3.72 5.65
CA ARG A 188 9.90 4.17 4.31
C ARG A 188 11.03 3.30 3.75
N GLY A 189 12.01 2.92 4.57
CA GLY A 189 13.09 2.01 4.17
C GLY A 189 12.57 0.61 3.81
N ARG A 190 11.68 0.04 4.65
CA ARG A 190 11.00 -1.23 4.36
C ARG A 190 10.18 -1.16 3.08
N GLU A 191 9.58 -0.02 2.79
CA GLU A 191 8.75 0.17 1.61
C GLU A 191 9.55 0.03 0.30
N CYS A 192 10.85 0.41 0.28
CA CYS A 192 11.70 0.19 -0.89
C CYS A 192 11.81 -1.30 -1.26
N LEU A 193 11.91 -2.19 -0.27
CA LEU A 193 11.91 -3.64 -0.51
C LEU A 193 10.52 -4.17 -0.85
N SER A 194 9.48 -3.63 -0.20
CA SER A 194 8.09 -4.01 -0.47
C SER A 194 7.65 -3.68 -1.91
N ARG A 195 8.21 -2.64 -2.52
CA ARG A 195 7.98 -2.32 -3.95
C ARG A 195 8.56 -3.37 -4.88
N VAL A 196 9.75 -3.89 -4.57
CA VAL A 196 10.34 -5.01 -5.34
C VAL A 196 9.47 -6.26 -5.25
N LEU A 197 8.97 -6.57 -4.05
CA LEU A 197 8.07 -7.70 -3.85
C LEU A 197 6.76 -7.51 -4.63
N ALA A 198 6.18 -6.31 -4.63
CA ALA A 198 4.99 -6.00 -5.40
C ALA A 198 5.20 -6.18 -6.91
N LEU A 199 6.37 -5.78 -7.43
CA LEU A 199 6.74 -6.02 -8.82
C LEU A 199 6.83 -7.52 -9.15
N LYS A 200 7.47 -8.30 -8.26
CA LYS A 200 7.51 -9.76 -8.39
C LYS A 200 6.11 -10.38 -8.37
N GLU A 201 5.24 -9.96 -7.46
CA GLU A 201 3.85 -10.44 -7.36
C GLU A 201 3.06 -10.13 -8.64
N ALA A 202 3.18 -8.91 -9.17
CA ALA A 202 2.55 -8.51 -10.42
C ALA A 202 3.03 -9.36 -11.60
N PHE A 203 4.34 -9.59 -11.70
CA PHE A 203 4.94 -10.41 -12.76
C PHE A 203 4.48 -11.87 -12.71
N LEU A 204 4.50 -12.49 -11.52
CA LEU A 204 4.07 -13.88 -11.35
C LEU A 204 2.59 -14.06 -11.69
N ARG A 205 1.74 -13.09 -11.34
CA ARG A 205 0.33 -13.11 -11.71
C ARG A 205 0.12 -12.97 -13.21
N ALA A 206 0.81 -12.04 -13.86
CA ALA A 206 0.75 -11.88 -15.30
C ALA A 206 1.17 -13.15 -16.05
N ALA A 207 2.20 -13.84 -15.56
CA ALA A 207 2.65 -15.11 -16.12
C ALA A 207 1.66 -16.27 -15.88
N ALA A 208 0.87 -16.24 -14.81
CA ALA A 208 -0.12 -17.25 -14.48
C ALA A 208 -1.48 -17.04 -15.17
N THR A 209 -1.74 -15.85 -15.70
CA THR A 209 -3.00 -15.52 -16.39
C THR A 209 -2.81 -15.82 -17.87
N PRO A 210 -3.57 -16.78 -18.48
CA PRO A 210 -3.47 -17.04 -19.90
C PRO A 210 -3.84 -15.77 -20.70
N PRO A 211 -3.24 -15.57 -21.88
CA PRO A 211 -3.60 -14.46 -22.74
C PRO A 211 -5.11 -14.52 -23.07
N PRO A 212 -5.79 -13.37 -23.20
CA PRO A 212 -7.18 -13.35 -23.63
C PRO A 212 -7.29 -14.09 -24.97
N ALA A 213 -8.35 -14.91 -25.10
CA ALA A 213 -8.63 -15.58 -26.37
C ALA A 213 -8.71 -14.53 -27.49
N PRO A 214 -8.17 -14.81 -28.68
CA PRO A 214 -8.29 -13.89 -29.80
C PRO A 214 -9.77 -13.57 -30.03
N ALA A 215 -10.07 -12.26 -30.15
CA ALA A 215 -11.42 -11.82 -30.51
C ALA A 215 -11.76 -12.46 -31.87
N GLY A 216 -12.74 -13.37 -31.88
CA GLY A 216 -13.25 -13.99 -33.08
C GLY A 216 -14.09 -13.04 -33.92
#